data_e39cd73f84647e6d0b6e84c1f735d049
#
_entry.id   e39cd73f84647e6d0b6e84c1f735d049
#
_cell.length_a   1.000
_cell.length_b   1.000
_cell.length_c   1.000
_cell.angle_alpha   90.00
_cell.angle_beta   90.00
_cell.angle_gamma   90.00
#
_symmetry.space_group_name_H-M   'P 1'
#
loop_
_entity.id
_entity.type
_entity.pdbx_description
1 polymer ?
#
loop_
_entity_poly.entity_id
_entity_poly.type
_entity_poly.pdbx_seq_one_letter_code
_entity_poly.pdbx_strand_id
1 'polypeptide(L)'
;GGDKLVGGKNWWLERKDFLANAEKYVNEKSIPQIQELIRKYDPDILWFDTPQKLPLYLNIRILEAIRQADPQNKIVVNGRLARFGSNNIGDYRNTGDRSAFFFPTEGAWESIPTTNESYGYSVVDTVRKPVSFFVQLLPSATSKGGNILMNVGPMGNGRWDKRDIEV
;
A
#
# COMPACT_ATOMS: atom_id res chain seq x y z
N GLY A 1 15.09 21.69 -12.87
CA GLY A 1 14.98 20.38 -13.47
C GLY A 1 15.00 19.32 -12.40
N GLY A 2 13.79 18.88 -11.93
CA GLY A 2 13.74 17.79 -10.97
C GLY A 2 14.09 16.49 -11.67
N ASP A 3 15.06 15.77 -11.13
CA ASP A 3 15.33 14.39 -11.53
C ASP A 3 14.04 13.60 -11.43
N LYS A 4 13.62 12.98 -12.51
CA LYS A 4 12.46 12.08 -12.49
C LYS A 4 12.79 10.91 -11.59
N LEU A 5 12.21 10.90 -10.40
CA LEU A 5 12.33 9.78 -9.49
C LEU A 5 11.59 8.60 -10.12
N VAL A 6 12.35 7.66 -10.66
CA VAL A 6 11.79 6.48 -11.33
C VAL A 6 11.28 5.51 -10.27
N GLY A 7 10.07 4.99 -10.48
CA GLY A 7 9.49 3.98 -9.61
C GLY A 7 10.40 2.74 -9.48
N GLY A 8 10.37 2.07 -8.34
CA GLY A 8 11.14 0.85 -8.09
C GLY A 8 12.57 1.03 -7.59
N LYS A 9 13.18 2.19 -7.73
CA LYS A 9 14.56 2.42 -7.28
C LYS A 9 14.67 2.75 -5.79
N ASN A 10 15.76 2.31 -5.19
CA ASN A 10 16.18 2.68 -3.83
C ASN A 10 16.96 3.99 -3.88
N TRP A 11 16.27 5.11 -3.87
CA TRP A 11 16.88 6.45 -4.05
C TRP A 11 17.97 6.77 -3.02
N TRP A 12 17.83 6.25 -1.80
CA TRP A 12 18.80 6.43 -0.72
C TRP A 12 20.15 5.74 -0.98
N LEU A 13 20.22 4.76 -1.91
CA LEU A 13 21.47 4.16 -2.38
C LEU A 13 22.16 5.02 -3.43
N GLU A 14 21.40 5.75 -4.23
CA GLU A 14 21.91 6.50 -5.37
C GLU A 14 22.26 7.96 -5.03
N ARG A 15 21.66 8.51 -3.97
CA ARG A 15 21.78 9.92 -3.59
C ARG A 15 22.11 10.09 -2.12
N LYS A 16 23.30 10.61 -1.82
CA LYS A 16 23.76 10.84 -0.43
C LYS A 16 22.92 11.88 0.31
N ASP A 17 22.43 12.91 -0.38
CA ASP A 17 21.57 13.95 0.17
C ASP A 17 20.18 13.45 0.51
N PHE A 18 19.73 12.40 -0.16
CA PHE A 18 18.41 11.82 0.06
C PHE A 18 18.25 11.23 1.47
N LEU A 19 19.28 10.60 1.99
CA LEU A 19 19.22 9.95 3.30
C LEU A 19 18.96 10.95 4.43
N ALA A 20 19.69 12.07 4.46
CA ALA A 20 19.48 13.12 5.46
C ALA A 20 18.07 13.73 5.36
N ASN A 21 17.59 13.97 4.15
CA ASN A 21 16.24 14.46 3.90
C ASN A 21 15.16 13.44 4.27
N ALA A 22 15.40 12.13 4.04
CA ALA A 22 14.49 11.05 4.42
C ALA A 22 14.35 10.93 5.94
N GLU A 23 15.46 11.02 6.67
CA GLU A 23 15.42 11.05 8.15
C GLU A 23 14.64 12.23 8.69
N LYS A 24 14.94 13.42 8.15
CA LYS A 24 14.20 14.64 8.51
C LYS A 24 12.71 14.49 8.23
N TYR A 25 12.35 14.00 7.02
CA TYR A 25 10.96 13.77 6.64
C TYR A 25 10.26 12.79 7.58
N VAL A 26 10.89 11.66 7.90
CA VAL A 26 10.30 10.65 8.79
C VAL A 26 10.08 11.22 10.18
N ASN A 27 11.06 11.92 10.75
CA ASN A 27 10.99 12.43 12.12
C ASN A 27 10.07 13.66 12.27
N GLU A 28 10.14 14.61 11.33
CA GLU A 28 9.44 15.89 11.45
C GLU A 28 8.06 15.91 10.78
N LYS A 29 7.79 14.96 9.89
CA LYS A 29 6.51 14.93 9.16
C LYS A 29 5.80 13.59 9.26
N SER A 30 6.39 12.49 8.79
CA SER A 30 5.69 11.20 8.67
C SER A 30 5.19 10.69 10.02
N ILE A 31 6.07 10.57 11.00
CA ILE A 31 5.71 10.10 12.35
C ILE A 31 4.68 11.02 13.04
N PRO A 32 4.88 12.35 13.11
CA PRO A 32 3.89 13.23 13.71
C PRO A 32 2.50 13.15 13.05
N GLN A 33 2.44 13.06 11.71
CA GLN A 33 1.17 12.92 11.00
C GLN A 33 0.49 11.59 11.28
N ILE A 34 1.23 10.47 11.30
CA ILE A 34 0.68 9.15 11.62
C ILE A 34 0.13 9.14 13.05
N GLN A 35 0.87 9.67 14.02
CA GLN A 35 0.42 9.79 15.40
C GLN A 35 -0.80 10.69 15.54
N GLU A 36 -0.88 11.76 14.74
CA GLU A 36 -2.06 12.62 14.68
C GLU A 36 -3.28 11.87 14.14
N LEU A 37 -3.12 11.11 13.04
CA LEU A 37 -4.17 10.28 12.47
C LEU A 37 -4.69 9.26 13.48
N ILE A 38 -3.80 8.57 14.17
CA ILE A 38 -4.16 7.59 15.19
C ILE A 38 -4.98 8.25 16.30
N ARG A 39 -4.51 9.37 16.85
CA ARG A 39 -5.21 10.05 17.95
C ARG A 39 -6.55 10.65 17.57
N LYS A 40 -6.69 11.16 16.33
CA LYS A 40 -7.90 11.87 15.89
C LYS A 40 -8.97 10.98 15.32
N TYR A 41 -8.59 9.89 14.67
CA TYR A 41 -9.51 9.10 13.85
C TYR A 41 -9.62 7.65 14.27
N ASP A 42 -8.78 7.17 15.18
CA ASP A 42 -8.76 5.79 15.71
C ASP A 42 -8.92 4.73 14.59
N PRO A 43 -8.02 4.70 13.60
CA PRO A 43 -8.16 3.80 12.45
C PRO A 43 -7.90 2.36 12.87
N ASP A 44 -8.65 1.41 12.28
CA ASP A 44 -8.42 -0.01 12.45
C ASP A 44 -7.21 -0.51 11.63
N ILE A 45 -6.95 0.12 10.48
CA ILE A 45 -5.90 -0.27 9.55
C ILE A 45 -5.10 0.96 9.11
N LEU A 46 -3.77 0.81 9.09
CA LEU A 46 -2.86 1.73 8.40
C LEU A 46 -2.24 1.00 7.20
N TRP A 47 -2.53 1.51 6.01
CA TRP A 47 -2.07 0.91 4.77
C TRP A 47 -0.94 1.74 4.15
N PHE A 48 0.23 1.13 4.01
CA PHE A 48 1.45 1.72 3.45
C PHE A 48 1.77 1.13 2.08
N ASP A 49 2.61 1.82 1.32
CA ASP A 49 3.11 1.32 0.05
C ASP A 49 4.58 1.69 -0.19
N THR A 50 5.18 0.99 -1.13
CA THR A 50 6.55 1.22 -1.61
C THR A 50 7.64 1.15 -0.51
N PRO A 51 7.74 0.05 0.25
CA PRO A 51 8.66 -0.08 1.39
C PRO A 51 10.13 0.15 1.04
N GLN A 52 10.50 -0.04 -0.22
CA GLN A 52 11.87 0.14 -0.71
C GLN A 52 12.29 1.61 -0.89
N LYS A 53 11.36 2.56 -0.75
CA LYS A 53 11.65 4.00 -0.92
C LYS A 53 12.39 4.62 0.25
N LEU A 54 12.33 3.98 1.41
CA LEU A 54 13.08 4.35 2.59
C LEU A 54 14.02 3.21 2.99
N PRO A 55 15.15 3.50 3.66
CA PRO A 55 15.93 2.47 4.33
C PRO A 55 15.09 1.73 5.36
N LEU A 56 15.37 0.44 5.54
CA LEU A 56 14.62 -0.42 6.46
C LEU A 56 14.51 0.18 7.87
N TYR A 57 15.59 0.73 8.41
CA TYR A 57 15.56 1.28 9.77
C TYR A 57 14.59 2.47 9.94
N LEU A 58 14.35 3.25 8.89
CA LEU A 58 13.35 4.32 8.92
C LEU A 58 11.92 3.76 8.87
N ASN A 59 11.69 2.72 8.09
CA ASN A 59 10.41 2.03 8.09
C ASN A 59 10.11 1.37 9.45
N ILE A 60 11.12 0.75 10.08
CA ILE A 60 10.98 0.18 11.43
C ILE A 60 10.67 1.30 12.45
N ARG A 61 11.36 2.43 12.37
CA ARG A 61 11.07 3.60 13.23
C ARG A 61 9.62 4.09 13.10
N ILE A 62 9.06 4.07 11.89
CA ILE A 62 7.64 4.38 11.67
C ILE A 62 6.76 3.33 12.37
N LEU A 63 7.06 2.05 12.23
CA LEU A 63 6.32 0.98 12.89
C LEU A 63 6.36 1.12 14.42
N GLU A 64 7.52 1.38 14.98
CA GLU A 64 7.69 1.64 16.42
C GLU A 64 6.83 2.81 16.89
N ALA A 65 6.80 3.91 16.13
CA ALA A 65 5.98 5.07 16.46
C ALA A 65 4.48 4.77 16.41
N ILE A 66 4.03 3.90 15.49
CA ILE A 66 2.65 3.41 15.44
C ILE A 66 2.34 2.61 16.71
N ARG A 67 3.18 1.64 17.08
CA ARG A 67 2.96 0.80 18.28
C ARG A 67 3.00 1.60 19.57
N GLN A 68 3.83 2.65 19.66
CA GLN A 68 3.84 3.57 20.79
C GLN A 68 2.55 4.40 20.88
N ALA A 69 1.97 4.78 19.75
CA ALA A 69 0.71 5.52 19.70
C ALA A 69 -0.53 4.63 19.89
N ASP A 70 -0.39 3.32 19.67
CA ASP A 70 -1.41 2.29 19.85
C ASP A 70 -0.95 1.21 20.84
N PRO A 71 -0.92 1.50 22.15
CA PRO A 71 -0.41 0.56 23.16
C PRO A 71 -1.26 -0.69 23.32
N GLN A 72 -2.49 -0.71 22.81
CA GLN A 72 -3.35 -1.88 22.82
C GLN A 72 -3.14 -2.77 21.59
N ASN A 73 -2.29 -2.34 20.67
CA ASN A 73 -1.96 -3.03 19.43
C ASN A 73 -3.19 -3.43 18.61
N LYS A 74 -4.17 -2.53 18.53
CA LYS A 74 -5.40 -2.73 17.75
C LYS A 74 -5.21 -2.45 16.27
N ILE A 75 -4.32 -1.50 15.94
CA ILE A 75 -4.13 -1.05 14.56
C ILE A 75 -3.36 -2.12 13.78
N VAL A 76 -3.99 -2.60 12.74
CA VAL A 76 -3.39 -3.54 11.80
C VAL A 76 -2.57 -2.77 10.75
N VAL A 77 -1.31 -3.16 10.57
CA VAL A 77 -0.40 -2.55 9.61
C VAL A 77 -0.11 -3.53 8.48
N ASN A 78 -0.31 -3.10 7.24
CA ASN A 78 -0.06 -3.96 6.08
C ASN A 78 1.42 -4.24 5.84
N GLY A 79 1.71 -5.31 5.11
CA GLY A 79 3.08 -5.77 4.82
C GLY A 79 3.89 -4.90 3.87
N ARG A 80 3.33 -3.77 3.40
CA ARG A 80 4.03 -2.81 2.53
C ARG A 80 4.61 -1.61 3.27
N LEU A 81 4.61 -1.63 4.61
CA LEU A 81 5.33 -0.62 5.39
C LEU A 81 6.84 -0.83 5.31
N ALA A 82 7.30 -2.05 5.51
CA ALA A 82 8.72 -2.37 5.53
C ALA A 82 9.01 -3.71 4.82
N ARG A 83 10.24 -3.87 4.33
CA ARG A 83 10.65 -5.09 3.65
C ARG A 83 12.10 -5.41 3.94
N PHE A 84 12.37 -6.68 4.25
CA PHE A 84 13.74 -7.21 4.38
C PHE A 84 13.89 -8.44 3.46
N GLY A 85 14.70 -8.30 2.41
CA GLY A 85 14.81 -9.30 1.36
C GLY A 85 13.46 -9.50 0.65
N SER A 86 12.94 -10.73 0.66
CA SER A 86 11.61 -11.09 0.15
C SER A 86 10.50 -10.96 1.21
N ASN A 87 10.84 -10.74 2.48
CA ASN A 87 9.90 -10.73 3.57
C ASN A 87 9.32 -9.34 3.81
N ASN A 88 8.00 -9.22 3.76
CA ASN A 88 7.28 -8.06 4.21
C ASN A 88 7.25 -8.02 5.75
N ILE A 89 7.29 -6.82 6.30
CA ILE A 89 7.20 -6.56 7.74
C ILE A 89 5.93 -5.75 7.99
N GLY A 90 4.99 -6.36 8.66
CA GLY A 90 3.66 -5.86 8.99
C GLY A 90 2.85 -7.00 9.62
N ASP A 91 1.57 -6.76 9.91
CA ASP A 91 0.70 -7.73 10.58
C ASP A 91 0.10 -8.74 9.58
N TYR A 92 0.05 -8.40 8.31
CA TYR A 92 -0.39 -9.28 7.23
C TYR A 92 0.38 -9.05 5.93
N ARG A 93 0.29 -9.99 5.00
CA ARG A 93 1.00 -9.95 3.72
C ARG A 93 0.16 -9.29 2.63
N ASN A 94 0.81 -8.56 1.73
CA ASN A 94 0.19 -8.13 0.48
C ASN A 94 0.78 -8.93 -0.68
N THR A 95 -0.06 -9.25 -1.67
CA THR A 95 0.43 -9.79 -2.93
C THR A 95 1.21 -8.72 -3.71
N GLY A 96 1.84 -9.12 -4.80
CA GLY A 96 2.28 -8.18 -5.84
C GLY A 96 1.09 -7.45 -6.46
N ASP A 97 1.38 -6.37 -7.18
CA ASP A 97 0.37 -5.60 -7.87
C ASP A 97 -0.35 -6.47 -8.93
N ARG A 98 -1.68 -6.32 -9.02
CA ARG A 98 -2.53 -6.99 -10.02
C ARG A 98 -2.45 -8.51 -10.01
N SER A 99 -2.09 -9.14 -8.91
CA SER A 99 -2.08 -10.60 -8.81
C SER A 99 -3.46 -11.18 -9.06
N ALA A 100 -3.55 -12.11 -10.01
CA ALA A 100 -4.78 -12.80 -10.40
C ALA A 100 -4.76 -14.29 -10.01
N PHE A 101 -3.60 -14.79 -9.61
CA PHE A 101 -3.42 -16.19 -9.21
C PHE A 101 -2.90 -16.23 -7.78
N PHE A 102 -3.51 -17.08 -6.96
CA PHE A 102 -3.18 -17.21 -5.56
C PHE A 102 -2.77 -18.66 -5.24
N PHE A 103 -1.77 -18.76 -4.40
CA PHE A 103 -1.35 -20.03 -3.82
C PHE A 103 -1.75 -20.06 -2.34
N PRO A 104 -2.00 -21.24 -1.77
CA PRO A 104 -2.18 -21.36 -0.33
C PRO A 104 -1.03 -20.69 0.43
N THR A 105 -1.35 -19.80 1.34
CA THR A 105 -0.37 -19.01 2.10
C THR A 105 -0.78 -19.03 3.56
N GLU A 106 0.18 -19.30 4.45
CA GLU A 106 -0.05 -19.21 5.87
C GLU A 106 -0.22 -17.76 6.34
N GLY A 107 -1.12 -17.56 7.30
CA GLY A 107 -1.44 -16.26 7.88
C GLY A 107 -2.33 -15.40 6.99
N ALA A 108 -2.68 -14.22 7.49
CA ALA A 108 -3.52 -13.27 6.79
C ALA A 108 -2.79 -12.65 5.59
N TRP A 109 -3.50 -12.50 4.48
CA TRP A 109 -2.98 -11.85 3.30
C TRP A 109 -4.08 -11.14 2.49
N GLU A 110 -3.66 -10.20 1.66
CA GLU A 110 -4.53 -9.34 0.87
C GLU A 110 -4.00 -9.23 -0.57
N SER A 111 -4.91 -9.36 -1.54
CA SER A 111 -4.66 -8.98 -2.94
C SER A 111 -5.20 -7.59 -3.22
N ILE A 112 -4.51 -6.85 -4.08
CA ILE A 112 -4.86 -5.48 -4.46
C ILE A 112 -5.12 -5.36 -5.96
N PRO A 113 -6.20 -5.94 -6.48
CA PRO A 113 -6.61 -5.75 -7.87
C PRO A 113 -7.08 -4.32 -8.11
N THR A 114 -7.09 -3.93 -9.37
CA THR A 114 -7.66 -2.66 -9.82
C THR A 114 -8.55 -2.88 -11.03
N THR A 115 -9.56 -2.03 -11.19
CA THR A 115 -10.50 -2.08 -12.34
C THR A 115 -9.79 -1.76 -13.66
N ASN A 116 -8.81 -0.87 -13.61
CA ASN A 116 -8.04 -0.38 -14.75
C ASN A 116 -6.56 -0.84 -14.70
N GLU A 117 -5.72 -0.28 -15.55
CA GLU A 117 -4.27 -0.56 -15.54
C GLU A 117 -3.44 0.45 -14.75
N SER A 118 -3.99 1.63 -14.46
CA SER A 118 -3.27 2.76 -13.87
C SER A 118 -3.40 2.87 -12.34
N TYR A 119 -4.26 2.08 -11.70
CA TYR A 119 -4.70 2.22 -10.30
C TYR A 119 -5.43 3.54 -10.01
N GLY A 120 -4.88 4.68 -10.41
CA GLY A 120 -5.55 5.97 -10.36
C GLY A 120 -6.37 6.23 -11.63
N TYR A 121 -7.19 7.29 -11.61
CA TYR A 121 -7.88 7.75 -12.81
C TYR A 121 -6.87 8.25 -13.87
N SER A 122 -7.05 7.78 -15.07
CA SER A 122 -6.31 8.28 -16.25
C SER A 122 -7.24 8.32 -17.45
N VAL A 123 -7.26 9.48 -18.13
CA VAL A 123 -8.10 9.70 -19.34
C VAL A 123 -7.74 8.72 -20.45
N VAL A 124 -6.45 8.36 -20.56
CA VAL A 124 -5.96 7.49 -21.62
C VAL A 124 -6.09 6.00 -21.29
N ASP A 125 -6.36 5.67 -20.04
CA ASP A 125 -6.58 4.29 -19.59
C ASP A 125 -8.05 3.94 -19.73
N THR A 126 -8.39 3.38 -20.88
CA THR A 126 -9.78 3.06 -21.26
C THR A 126 -10.15 1.60 -21.05
N VAL A 127 -9.16 0.75 -20.75
CA VAL A 127 -9.37 -0.69 -20.55
C VAL A 127 -9.88 -0.95 -19.13
N ARG A 128 -10.88 -1.81 -19.02
CA ARG A 128 -11.39 -2.32 -17.73
C ARG A 128 -11.42 -3.83 -17.74
N LYS A 129 -11.16 -4.41 -16.59
CA LYS A 129 -11.34 -5.86 -16.40
C LYS A 129 -12.84 -6.16 -16.36
N PRO A 130 -13.27 -7.28 -16.93
CA PRO A 130 -14.69 -7.63 -16.91
C PRO A 130 -15.16 -8.00 -15.49
N VAL A 131 -16.45 -7.81 -15.21
CA VAL A 131 -17.09 -8.21 -13.94
C VAL A 131 -16.74 -9.65 -13.57
N SER A 132 -16.76 -10.57 -14.57
CA SER A 132 -16.43 -11.98 -14.36
C SER A 132 -15.03 -12.22 -13.77
N PHE A 133 -14.08 -11.34 -14.05
CA PHE A 133 -12.74 -11.40 -13.45
C PHE A 133 -12.81 -11.26 -11.93
N PHE A 134 -13.55 -10.27 -11.43
CA PHE A 134 -13.67 -10.00 -9.98
C PHE A 134 -14.54 -11.04 -9.28
N VAL A 135 -15.63 -11.48 -9.95
CA VAL A 135 -16.50 -12.56 -9.44
C VAL A 135 -15.73 -13.87 -9.25
N GLN A 136 -14.76 -14.17 -10.09
CA GLN A 136 -13.88 -15.34 -9.95
C GLN A 136 -12.74 -15.10 -8.95
N LEU A 137 -12.21 -13.87 -8.90
CA LEU A 137 -11.07 -13.53 -8.06
C LEU A 137 -11.43 -13.62 -6.57
N LEU A 138 -12.60 -13.13 -6.18
CA LEU A 138 -13.03 -13.10 -4.79
C LEU A 138 -13.10 -14.52 -4.16
N PRO A 139 -13.83 -15.49 -4.71
CA PRO A 139 -13.82 -16.85 -4.15
C PRO A 139 -12.46 -17.52 -4.25
N SER A 140 -11.66 -17.20 -5.29
CA SER A 140 -10.30 -17.71 -5.39
C SER A 140 -9.39 -17.20 -4.27
N ALA A 141 -9.54 -15.96 -3.83
CA ALA A 141 -8.78 -15.43 -2.70
C ALA A 141 -9.28 -16.00 -1.38
N THR A 142 -10.60 -15.93 -1.13
CA THR A 142 -11.20 -16.34 0.14
C THR A 142 -11.04 -17.84 0.41
N SER A 143 -11.14 -18.69 -0.61
CA SER A 143 -10.89 -20.15 -0.47
C SER A 143 -9.45 -20.49 -0.04
N LYS A 144 -8.54 -19.54 -0.13
CA LYS A 144 -7.12 -19.67 0.28
C LYS A 144 -6.79 -18.80 1.50
N GLY A 145 -7.81 -18.35 2.24
CA GLY A 145 -7.65 -17.54 3.46
C GLY A 145 -7.26 -16.09 3.20
N GLY A 146 -7.42 -15.58 1.98
CA GLY A 146 -7.07 -14.22 1.61
C GLY A 146 -8.22 -13.24 1.55
N ASN A 147 -7.88 -11.98 1.46
CA ASN A 147 -8.79 -10.85 1.29
C ASN A 147 -8.50 -10.11 -0.02
N ILE A 148 -9.46 -9.32 -0.47
CA ILE A 148 -9.30 -8.44 -1.63
C ILE A 148 -9.55 -7.00 -1.22
N LEU A 149 -8.59 -6.12 -1.51
CA LEU A 149 -8.73 -4.68 -1.51
C LEU A 149 -8.84 -4.20 -2.96
N MET A 150 -10.07 -4.10 -3.46
CA MET A 150 -10.32 -3.67 -4.84
C MET A 150 -10.10 -2.17 -5.00
N ASN A 151 -9.17 -1.81 -5.86
CA ASN A 151 -8.86 -0.42 -6.16
C ASN A 151 -9.71 0.13 -7.30
N VAL A 152 -10.17 1.36 -7.15
CA VAL A 152 -10.88 2.15 -8.14
C VAL A 152 -10.29 3.55 -8.18
N GLY A 153 -10.11 4.14 -9.36
CA GLY A 153 -9.53 5.47 -9.53
C GLY A 153 -10.60 6.56 -9.70
N PRO A 154 -10.99 7.31 -8.66
CA PRO A 154 -11.97 8.39 -8.82
C PRO A 154 -11.41 9.53 -9.67
N MET A 155 -12.29 10.18 -10.45
CA MET A 155 -11.96 11.38 -11.21
C MET A 155 -11.65 12.56 -10.28
N GLY A 156 -10.96 13.58 -10.78
CA GLY A 156 -10.58 14.77 -10.02
C GLY A 156 -11.76 15.58 -9.44
N ASN A 157 -12.97 15.38 -9.93
CA ASN A 157 -14.20 15.96 -9.39
C ASN A 157 -14.90 15.09 -8.33
N GLY A 158 -14.26 13.99 -7.90
CA GLY A 158 -14.77 13.05 -6.93
C GLY A 158 -15.80 12.05 -7.46
N ARG A 159 -16.11 12.06 -8.75
CA ARG A 159 -17.03 11.10 -9.36
C ARG A 159 -16.29 9.86 -9.85
N TRP A 160 -17.04 8.78 -10.01
CA TRP A 160 -16.54 7.56 -10.63
C TRP A 160 -16.61 7.67 -12.17
N ASP A 161 -15.63 7.06 -12.84
CA ASP A 161 -15.73 6.81 -14.28
C ASP A 161 -16.89 5.83 -14.52
N LYS A 162 -17.69 6.06 -15.55
CA LYS A 162 -18.83 5.17 -15.89
C LYS A 162 -18.38 3.72 -16.08
N ARG A 163 -17.20 3.53 -16.67
CA ARG A 163 -16.61 2.20 -16.90
C ARG A 163 -16.26 1.47 -15.61
N ASP A 164 -15.93 2.21 -14.53
CA ASP A 164 -15.66 1.61 -13.21
C ASP A 164 -16.95 1.29 -12.46
N ILE A 165 -18.05 2.00 -12.77
CA ILE A 165 -19.39 1.70 -12.21
C ILE A 165 -19.97 0.43 -12.81
N GLU A 166 -19.61 0.11 -14.06
CA GLU A 166 -20.08 -1.08 -14.78
C GLU A 166 -19.37 -2.38 -14.35
N VAL A 167 -18.28 -2.26 -13.62
CA VAL A 167 -17.50 -3.36 -13.04
C VAL A 167 -17.91 -3.63 -11.60
#